data_b648a30219b34ba143aeef4953fd883f
#
_entry.id   b648a30219b34ba143aeef4953fd883f
#
_cell.length_a   1.000
_cell.length_b   1.000
_cell.length_c   1.000
_cell.angle_alpha   90.00
_cell.angle_beta   90.00
_cell.angle_gamma   90.00
#
_symmetry.space_group_name_H-M   'P 1'
#
loop_
_entity.id
_entity.type
_entity.pdbx_description
1 polymer ?
#
loop_
_entity_poly.entity_id
_entity_poly.type
_entity_poly.pdbx_seq_one_letter_code
_entity_poly.pdbx_strand_id
1 'polypeptide(L)'
;MRPEITLILHNIRSTHNVGAIFRTAEGLGVKHIVISGYTPFPDLTIINQPDPRLPHLVEKITKQIHKTALGAEQMVPFMRYETLEYWLEENERTGNLPIIALEQAPDSISLPDFTAPKAFALLLGEEVDGISAEHLARCTATVEIPMFGNKESFNVSVACGMALYQMICG
;
A
#
# COMPACT_ATOMS: atom_id res chain seq x y z
N MET A 1 5.33 6.47 20.65
CA MET A 1 5.39 7.44 19.50
C MET A 1 4.92 6.65 18.30
N ARG A 2 3.96 7.17 17.53
CA ARG A 2 3.44 6.47 16.35
C ARG A 2 4.52 6.34 15.27
N PRO A 3 4.62 5.20 14.58
CA PRO A 3 5.55 5.06 13.46
C PRO A 3 5.14 5.95 12.27
N GLU A 4 6.13 6.41 11.52
CA GLU A 4 5.90 7.05 10.22
C GLU A 4 5.82 5.99 9.13
N ILE A 5 4.66 5.84 8.50
CA ILE A 5 4.42 4.79 7.51
C ILE A 5 4.25 5.39 6.12
N THR A 6 5.01 4.86 5.16
CA THR A 6 4.75 4.99 3.73
C THR A 6 4.08 3.70 3.27
N LEU A 7 2.87 3.78 2.72
CA LEU A 7 2.14 2.61 2.24
C LEU A 7 2.37 2.44 0.75
N ILE A 8 2.77 1.25 0.30
CA ILE A 8 3.03 0.96 -1.12
C ILE A 8 1.95 0.03 -1.65
N LEU A 9 1.21 0.49 -2.65
CA LEU A 9 0.20 -0.27 -3.37
C LEU A 9 0.78 -0.69 -4.72
N HIS A 10 1.23 -1.94 -4.82
CA HIS A 10 1.82 -2.49 -6.03
C HIS A 10 0.90 -3.50 -6.69
N ASN A 11 0.47 -3.20 -7.92
CA ASN A 11 -0.39 -4.09 -8.72
C ASN A 11 -1.73 -4.46 -8.04
N ILE A 12 -2.33 -3.56 -7.27
CA ILE A 12 -3.68 -3.73 -6.75
C ILE A 12 -4.68 -3.47 -7.88
N ARG A 13 -5.53 -4.44 -8.21
CA ARG A 13 -6.45 -4.33 -9.36
C ARG A 13 -7.68 -3.49 -9.08
N SER A 14 -8.22 -3.63 -7.90
CA SER A 14 -9.55 -3.11 -7.56
C SER A 14 -9.52 -1.63 -7.14
N THR A 15 -10.24 -0.78 -7.87
CA THR A 15 -10.48 0.61 -7.48
C THR A 15 -11.15 0.73 -6.11
N HIS A 16 -12.03 -0.23 -5.75
CA HIS A 16 -12.68 -0.27 -4.45
C HIS A 16 -11.68 -0.59 -3.33
N ASN A 17 -10.75 -1.51 -3.55
CA ASN A 17 -9.68 -1.80 -2.58
C ASN A 17 -8.77 -0.59 -2.40
N VAL A 18 -8.37 0.07 -3.50
CA VAL A 18 -7.55 1.30 -3.44
C VAL A 18 -8.26 2.37 -2.63
N GLY A 19 -9.53 2.64 -2.91
CA GLY A 19 -10.30 3.64 -2.15
C GLY A 19 -10.46 3.28 -0.67
N ALA A 20 -10.74 2.02 -0.34
CA ALA A 20 -10.83 1.55 1.03
C ALA A 20 -9.49 1.69 1.78
N ILE A 21 -8.37 1.45 1.09
CA ILE A 21 -7.02 1.63 1.64
C ILE A 21 -6.75 3.11 1.90
N PHE A 22 -7.09 4.02 0.98
CA PHE A 22 -6.99 5.48 1.23
C PHE A 22 -7.73 5.89 2.49
N ARG A 23 -8.98 5.42 2.66
CA ARG A 23 -9.79 5.73 3.84
C ARG A 23 -9.16 5.21 5.14
N THR A 24 -8.66 3.98 5.12
CA THR A 24 -7.97 3.38 6.27
C THR A 24 -6.66 4.12 6.58
N ALA A 25 -5.90 4.47 5.55
CA ALA A 25 -4.65 5.20 5.66
C ALA A 25 -4.86 6.60 6.29
N GLU A 26 -5.89 7.31 5.86
CA GLU A 26 -6.28 8.60 6.45
C GLU A 26 -6.61 8.44 7.93
N GLY A 27 -7.52 7.52 8.27
CA GLY A 27 -7.97 7.30 9.66
C GLY A 27 -6.85 6.87 10.62
N LEU A 28 -5.81 6.21 10.12
CA LEU A 28 -4.65 5.76 10.91
C LEU A 28 -3.43 6.70 10.80
N GLY A 29 -3.53 7.79 10.04
CA GLY A 29 -2.48 8.80 9.93
C GLY A 29 -1.24 8.34 9.17
N VAL A 30 -1.42 7.52 8.13
CA VAL A 30 -0.35 7.15 7.20
C VAL A 30 0.21 8.41 6.53
N LYS A 31 1.53 8.50 6.43
CA LYS A 31 2.21 9.70 5.95
C LYS A 31 2.04 9.93 4.45
N HIS A 32 2.24 8.89 3.65
CA HIS A 32 1.99 8.92 2.20
C HIS A 32 1.61 7.54 1.67
N ILE A 33 1.02 7.56 0.46
CA ILE A 33 0.76 6.36 -0.32
C ILE A 33 1.60 6.42 -1.60
N VAL A 34 2.33 5.35 -1.88
CA VAL A 34 3.00 5.10 -3.16
C VAL A 34 2.13 4.15 -3.98
N ILE A 35 1.83 4.54 -5.20
CA ILE A 35 1.04 3.75 -6.13
C ILE A 35 1.92 3.33 -7.29
N SER A 36 2.07 2.04 -7.54
CA SER A 36 2.96 1.53 -8.59
C SER A 36 2.34 0.41 -9.44
N GLY A 37 2.95 0.16 -10.60
CA GLY A 37 2.49 -0.84 -11.55
C GLY A 37 1.13 -0.47 -12.15
N TYR A 38 0.24 -1.45 -12.30
CA TYR A 38 -1.11 -1.23 -12.83
C TYR A 38 -2.16 -0.86 -11.77
N THR A 39 -1.76 -0.57 -10.54
CA THR A 39 -2.69 -0.07 -9.51
C THR A 39 -3.43 1.17 -10.01
N PRO A 40 -4.78 1.20 -10.00
CA PRO A 40 -5.53 2.39 -10.35
C PRO A 40 -5.25 3.52 -9.34
N PHE A 41 -5.23 4.74 -9.85
CA PHE A 41 -4.91 5.92 -9.05
C PHE A 41 -5.87 7.07 -9.33
N PRO A 42 -6.09 7.97 -8.34
CA PRO A 42 -6.92 9.16 -8.51
C PRO A 42 -6.32 10.12 -9.55
N ASP A 43 -7.07 11.18 -9.88
CA ASP A 43 -6.58 12.26 -10.73
C ASP A 43 -5.28 12.86 -10.16
N LEU A 44 -4.23 12.87 -10.98
CA LEU A 44 -2.92 13.40 -10.59
C LEU A 44 -2.92 14.92 -10.38
N THR A 45 -3.92 15.62 -10.88
CA THR A 45 -4.05 17.06 -10.61
C THR A 45 -4.27 17.36 -9.12
N ILE A 46 -4.78 16.41 -8.35
CA ILE A 46 -4.89 16.50 -6.88
C ILE A 46 -3.52 16.74 -6.23
N ILE A 47 -2.47 16.18 -6.81
CA ILE A 47 -1.08 16.35 -6.35
C ILE A 47 -0.26 17.31 -7.22
N ASN A 48 -0.94 18.19 -7.95
CA ASN A 48 -0.34 19.19 -8.85
C ASN A 48 0.57 18.59 -9.95
N GLN A 49 0.22 17.41 -10.45
CA GLN A 49 0.90 16.77 -11.56
C GLN A 49 -0.02 16.67 -12.78
N PRO A 50 0.53 16.77 -14.02
CA PRO A 50 -0.27 16.50 -15.21
C PRO A 50 -0.67 15.03 -15.27
N ASP A 51 -1.93 14.76 -15.61
CA ASP A 51 -2.41 13.40 -15.78
C ASP A 51 -2.31 13.00 -17.25
N PRO A 52 -1.52 11.99 -17.62
CA PRO A 52 -1.34 11.57 -19.01
C PRO A 52 -2.52 10.76 -19.58
N ARG A 53 -3.45 10.36 -18.71
CA ARG A 53 -4.62 9.56 -19.12
C ARG A 53 -5.66 10.43 -19.83
N LEU A 54 -6.51 9.79 -20.63
CA LEU A 54 -7.65 10.45 -21.25
C LEU A 54 -8.65 10.96 -20.17
N PRO A 55 -9.19 12.18 -20.30
CA PRO A 55 -10.04 12.80 -19.27
C PRO A 55 -11.20 11.94 -18.79
N HIS A 56 -11.88 11.23 -19.68
CA HIS A 56 -12.98 10.34 -19.31
C HIS A 56 -12.55 9.12 -18.49
N LEU A 57 -11.30 8.63 -18.67
CA LEU A 57 -10.73 7.56 -17.86
C LEU A 57 -10.34 8.08 -16.47
N VAL A 58 -9.75 9.27 -16.41
CA VAL A 58 -9.42 9.94 -15.12
C VAL A 58 -10.69 10.09 -14.29
N GLU A 59 -11.74 10.65 -14.88
CA GLU A 59 -13.02 10.85 -14.19
C GLU A 59 -13.64 9.52 -13.72
N LYS A 60 -13.69 8.51 -14.60
CA LYS A 60 -14.25 7.20 -14.27
C LYS A 60 -13.52 6.52 -13.13
N ILE A 61 -12.18 6.45 -13.19
CA ILE A 61 -11.36 5.78 -12.19
C ILE A 61 -11.42 6.53 -10.86
N THR A 62 -11.30 7.86 -10.90
CA THR A 62 -11.39 8.69 -9.69
C THR A 62 -12.73 8.52 -8.99
N LYS A 63 -13.85 8.51 -9.72
CA LYS A 63 -15.18 8.23 -9.17
C LYS A 63 -15.28 6.85 -8.53
N GLN A 64 -14.68 5.84 -9.16
CA GLN A 64 -14.70 4.48 -8.61
C GLN A 64 -13.90 4.38 -7.29
N ILE A 65 -12.73 5.02 -7.22
CA ILE A 65 -11.93 5.10 -6.00
C ILE A 65 -12.69 5.87 -4.92
N HIS A 66 -13.30 7.01 -5.29
CA HIS A 66 -14.05 7.86 -4.37
C HIS A 66 -15.20 7.12 -3.66
N LYS A 67 -15.84 6.14 -4.30
CA LYS A 67 -16.95 5.37 -3.71
C LYS A 67 -16.60 4.72 -2.36
N THR A 68 -15.35 4.34 -2.15
CA THR A 68 -14.88 3.72 -0.92
C THR A 68 -13.92 4.61 -0.14
N ALA A 69 -13.20 5.50 -0.81
CA ALA A 69 -12.31 6.47 -0.18
C ALA A 69 -13.08 7.60 0.52
N LEU A 70 -14.24 8.02 -0.03
CA LEU A 70 -15.11 9.06 0.52
C LEU A 70 -14.39 10.39 0.80
N GLY A 71 -13.45 10.77 -0.07
CA GLY A 71 -12.66 11.99 0.04
C GLY A 71 -11.26 11.79 0.62
N ALA A 72 -10.94 10.64 1.22
CA ALA A 72 -9.62 10.37 1.76
C ALA A 72 -8.51 10.45 0.70
N GLU A 73 -8.84 10.17 -0.57
CA GLU A 73 -7.92 10.31 -1.71
C GLU A 73 -7.46 11.76 -1.97
N GLN A 74 -8.12 12.73 -1.37
CA GLN A 74 -7.72 14.14 -1.41
C GLN A 74 -6.96 14.58 -0.14
N MET A 75 -6.98 13.75 0.89
CA MET A 75 -6.41 14.08 2.20
C MET A 75 -5.04 13.43 2.42
N VAL A 76 -4.88 12.17 1.99
CA VAL A 76 -3.61 11.45 2.12
C VAL A 76 -2.71 11.76 0.93
N PRO A 77 -1.52 12.34 1.15
CA PRO A 77 -0.57 12.56 0.07
C PRO A 77 -0.22 11.25 -0.63
N PHE A 78 -0.17 11.26 -1.95
CA PHE A 78 0.24 10.08 -2.71
C PHE A 78 1.20 10.44 -3.84
N MET A 79 1.94 9.45 -4.32
CA MET A 79 2.84 9.56 -5.47
C MET A 79 2.61 8.38 -6.40
N ARG A 80 2.74 8.62 -7.70
CA ARG A 80 2.58 7.60 -8.75
C ARG A 80 3.93 7.27 -9.37
N TYR A 81 4.28 5.99 -9.36
CA TYR A 81 5.44 5.44 -10.06
C TYR A 81 4.99 4.45 -11.12
N GLU A 82 5.64 4.45 -12.27
CA GLU A 82 5.30 3.53 -13.36
C GLU A 82 5.59 2.08 -12.95
N THR A 83 6.73 1.86 -12.30
CA THR A 83 7.11 0.56 -11.74
C THR A 83 7.51 0.69 -10.27
N LEU A 84 7.51 -0.41 -9.55
CA LEU A 84 7.98 -0.44 -8.16
C LEU A 84 9.49 -0.18 -8.08
N GLU A 85 10.24 -0.63 -9.07
CA GLU A 85 11.71 -0.48 -9.15
C GLU A 85 12.13 0.98 -9.08
N TYR A 86 11.43 1.89 -9.78
CA TYR A 86 11.73 3.32 -9.70
C TYR A 86 11.62 3.89 -8.29
N TRP A 87 10.61 3.46 -7.54
CA TRP A 87 10.48 3.87 -6.16
C TRP A 87 11.56 3.23 -5.27
N LEU A 88 11.88 1.96 -5.49
CA LEU A 88 12.91 1.25 -4.72
C LEU A 88 14.28 1.91 -4.89
N GLU A 89 14.65 2.25 -6.12
CA GLU A 89 15.91 2.97 -6.43
C GLU A 89 15.93 4.36 -5.77
N GLU A 90 14.82 5.09 -5.81
CA GLU A 90 14.72 6.38 -5.15
C GLU A 90 14.83 6.25 -3.63
N ASN A 91 14.18 5.25 -3.03
CA ASN A 91 14.27 4.97 -1.60
C ASN A 91 15.72 4.69 -1.17
N GLU A 92 16.44 3.86 -1.90
CA GLU A 92 17.85 3.56 -1.63
C GLU A 92 18.74 4.82 -1.70
N ARG A 93 18.45 5.72 -2.64
CA ARG A 93 19.20 6.96 -2.84
C ARG A 93 18.92 8.04 -1.80
N THR A 94 17.69 8.12 -1.28
CA THR A 94 17.23 9.29 -0.49
C THR A 94 17.10 9.06 0.99
N GLY A 95 16.87 7.87 1.47
CA GLY A 95 16.61 7.67 2.90
C GLY A 95 16.62 6.23 3.36
N ASN A 96 16.57 5.30 2.41
CA ASN A 96 16.61 3.86 2.65
C ASN A 96 15.67 3.41 3.78
N LEU A 97 14.39 3.79 3.68
CA LEU A 97 13.37 3.29 4.59
C LEU A 97 13.36 1.76 4.55
N PRO A 98 13.34 1.07 5.70
CA PRO A 98 13.14 -0.37 5.72
C PRO A 98 11.79 -0.70 5.09
N ILE A 99 11.75 -1.72 4.24
CA ILE A 99 10.55 -2.15 3.54
C ILE A 99 10.04 -3.42 4.20
N ILE A 100 8.81 -3.39 4.66
CA ILE A 100 8.12 -4.53 5.25
C ILE A 100 7.07 -5.02 4.25
N ALA A 101 7.20 -6.25 3.79
CA ALA A 101 6.19 -6.86 2.93
C ALA A 101 5.06 -7.46 3.78
N LEU A 102 3.81 -7.21 3.41
CA LEU A 102 2.67 -7.92 3.95
C LEU A 102 2.32 -9.09 3.02
N GLU A 103 2.83 -10.27 3.33
CA GLU A 103 2.74 -11.45 2.47
C GLU A 103 2.93 -12.74 3.29
N GLN A 104 2.37 -13.84 2.80
CA GLN A 104 2.65 -15.16 3.34
C GLN A 104 3.89 -15.75 2.65
N ALA A 105 4.93 -16.00 3.42
CA ALA A 105 6.18 -16.57 2.94
C ALA A 105 6.78 -17.51 3.99
N PRO A 106 7.66 -18.44 3.59
CA PRO A 106 8.25 -19.41 4.54
C PRO A 106 8.96 -18.77 5.73
N ASP A 107 9.55 -17.60 5.52
CA ASP A 107 10.31 -16.86 6.56
C ASP A 107 9.54 -15.64 7.10
N SER A 108 8.22 -15.59 6.92
CA SER A 108 7.39 -14.49 7.42
C SER A 108 7.28 -14.50 8.95
N ILE A 109 7.23 -13.31 9.50
CA ILE A 109 6.98 -13.08 10.94
C ILE A 109 5.48 -12.91 11.13
N SER A 110 4.92 -13.58 12.12
CA SER A 110 3.51 -13.39 12.49
C SER A 110 3.27 -11.94 12.91
N LEU A 111 2.24 -11.30 12.37
CA LEU A 111 1.94 -9.88 12.63
C LEU A 111 1.84 -9.55 14.14
N PRO A 112 1.22 -10.36 15.01
CA PRO A 112 1.21 -10.13 16.46
C PRO A 112 2.59 -10.11 17.11
N ASP A 113 3.59 -10.77 16.52
CA ASP A 113 4.95 -10.89 17.06
C ASP A 113 5.93 -9.88 16.44
N PHE A 114 5.44 -9.10 15.45
CA PHE A 114 6.27 -8.14 14.75
C PHE A 114 6.34 -6.80 15.47
N THR A 115 7.54 -6.31 15.71
CA THR A 115 7.76 -4.95 16.23
C THR A 115 8.12 -4.01 15.10
N ALA A 116 7.22 -3.07 14.80
CA ALA A 116 7.40 -2.13 13.71
C ALA A 116 8.54 -1.12 13.97
N PRO A 117 9.37 -0.81 12.96
CA PRO A 117 10.33 0.29 13.04
C PRO A 117 9.64 1.66 13.24
N LYS A 118 10.39 2.67 13.70
CA LYS A 118 9.87 4.04 13.87
C LYS A 118 9.44 4.70 12.57
N ALA A 119 10.06 4.31 11.45
CA ALA A 119 9.72 4.74 10.11
C ALA A 119 9.97 3.58 9.14
N PHE A 120 9.02 3.28 8.26
CA PHE A 120 9.13 2.18 7.31
C PHE A 120 8.13 2.32 6.17
N ALA A 121 8.36 1.55 5.11
CA ALA A 121 7.40 1.35 4.03
C ALA A 121 6.70 -0.01 4.18
N LEU A 122 5.37 -0.04 4.11
CA LEU A 122 4.56 -1.27 4.10
C LEU A 122 4.15 -1.58 2.66
N LEU A 123 4.66 -2.67 2.11
CA LEU A 123 4.39 -3.11 0.74
C LEU A 123 3.21 -4.09 0.73
N LEU A 124 2.20 -3.75 -0.07
CA LEU A 124 1.08 -4.60 -0.42
C LEU A 124 1.19 -5.01 -1.89
N GLY A 125 0.99 -6.28 -2.18
CA GLY A 125 1.06 -6.83 -3.52
C GLY A 125 -0.29 -7.18 -4.13
N GLU A 126 -0.25 -7.79 -5.31
CA GLU A 126 -1.40 -8.25 -6.06
C GLU A 126 -2.24 -9.26 -5.26
N GLU A 127 -3.57 -9.22 -5.49
CA GLU A 127 -4.53 -10.04 -4.74
C GLU A 127 -4.45 -11.54 -5.07
N VAL A 128 -3.92 -11.91 -6.23
CA VAL A 128 -3.84 -13.31 -6.69
C VAL A 128 -2.42 -13.86 -6.57
N ASP A 129 -1.46 -13.17 -7.20
CA ASP A 129 -0.08 -13.64 -7.28
C ASP A 129 0.81 -13.11 -6.13
N GLY A 130 0.28 -12.19 -5.33
CA GLY A 130 0.99 -11.60 -4.20
C GLY A 130 2.20 -10.75 -4.60
N ILE A 131 3.23 -10.75 -3.77
CA ILE A 131 4.48 -10.04 -4.00
C ILE A 131 5.49 -11.00 -4.61
N SER A 132 6.13 -10.62 -5.73
CA SER A 132 7.12 -11.46 -6.39
C SER A 132 8.32 -11.78 -5.49
N ALA A 133 8.97 -12.92 -5.71
CA ALA A 133 10.17 -13.30 -4.98
C ALA A 133 11.30 -12.27 -5.12
N GLU A 134 11.40 -11.62 -6.27
CA GLU A 134 12.36 -10.55 -6.53
C GLU A 134 12.12 -9.34 -5.64
N HIS A 135 10.85 -8.92 -5.50
CA HIS A 135 10.48 -7.81 -4.61
C HIS A 135 10.62 -8.18 -3.12
N LEU A 136 10.25 -9.41 -2.75
CA LEU A 136 10.45 -9.90 -1.38
C LEU A 136 11.92 -9.89 -0.98
N ALA A 137 12.83 -10.24 -1.89
CA ALA A 137 14.27 -10.20 -1.64
C ALA A 137 14.81 -8.78 -1.36
N ARG A 138 14.07 -7.74 -1.75
CA ARG A 138 14.39 -6.32 -1.48
C ARG A 138 13.76 -5.80 -0.19
N CYS A 139 12.93 -6.60 0.47
CA CYS A 139 12.29 -6.23 1.73
C CYS A 139 13.20 -6.55 2.93
N THR A 140 13.10 -5.72 3.96
CA THR A 140 13.82 -5.93 5.22
C THR A 140 13.21 -7.07 6.03
N ALA A 141 11.89 -7.23 5.93
CA ALA A 141 11.15 -8.31 6.57
C ALA A 141 9.85 -8.59 5.80
N THR A 142 9.35 -9.81 5.94
CA THR A 142 8.01 -10.20 5.51
C THR A 142 7.17 -10.50 6.74
N VAL A 143 5.97 -9.96 6.78
CA VAL A 143 5.03 -10.12 7.88
C VAL A 143 3.75 -10.74 7.36
N GLU A 144 3.22 -11.73 8.06
CA GLU A 144 1.96 -12.37 7.68
C GLU A 144 0.88 -12.19 8.75
N ILE A 145 -0.37 -12.17 8.29
CA ILE A 145 -1.54 -12.24 9.17
C ILE A 145 -1.91 -13.72 9.32
N PRO A 146 -1.87 -14.28 10.55
CA PRO A 146 -2.22 -15.69 10.77
C PRO A 146 -3.66 -16.00 10.30
N MET A 147 -3.82 -17.08 9.54
CA MET A 147 -5.10 -17.57 9.08
C MET A 147 -5.55 -18.77 9.93
N PHE A 148 -6.75 -18.71 10.50
CA PHE A 148 -7.31 -19.79 11.31
C PHE A 148 -8.51 -20.48 10.65
N GLY A 149 -8.91 -20.02 9.46
CA GLY A 149 -9.99 -20.60 8.66
C GLY A 149 -9.49 -21.39 7.46
N ASN A 150 -10.38 -21.66 6.51
CA ASN A 150 -10.08 -22.46 5.30
C ASN A 150 -9.69 -21.61 4.08
N LYS A 151 -9.69 -20.28 4.19
CA LYS A 151 -9.25 -19.40 3.10
C LYS A 151 -7.75 -19.15 3.20
N GLU A 152 -7.14 -18.95 2.03
CA GLU A 152 -5.69 -18.77 1.91
C GLU A 152 -5.26 -17.34 2.29
N SER A 153 -6.15 -16.34 2.12
CA SER A 153 -5.81 -14.94 2.36
C SER A 153 -7.02 -14.08 2.73
N PHE A 154 -6.78 -12.92 3.32
CA PHE A 154 -7.75 -11.85 3.48
C PHE A 154 -7.82 -10.98 2.22
N ASN A 155 -8.94 -10.26 2.05
CA ASN A 155 -9.00 -9.15 1.10
C ASN A 155 -7.88 -8.14 1.42
N VAL A 156 -7.21 -7.63 0.39
CA VAL A 156 -6.03 -6.77 0.56
C VAL A 156 -6.31 -5.50 1.37
N SER A 157 -7.48 -4.88 1.21
CA SER A 157 -7.84 -3.69 2.00
C SER A 157 -8.11 -4.01 3.46
N VAL A 158 -8.64 -5.20 3.74
CA VAL A 158 -8.84 -5.71 5.11
C VAL A 158 -7.50 -6.05 5.75
N ALA A 159 -6.65 -6.79 5.04
CA ALA A 159 -5.30 -7.12 5.49
C ALA A 159 -4.48 -5.86 5.79
N CYS A 160 -4.56 -4.86 4.91
CA CYS A 160 -3.94 -3.55 5.12
C CYS A 160 -4.40 -2.89 6.43
N GLY A 161 -5.70 -2.86 6.68
CA GLY A 161 -6.27 -2.28 7.90
C GLY A 161 -5.81 -3.01 9.16
N MET A 162 -5.79 -4.34 9.15
CA MET A 162 -5.31 -5.16 10.26
C MET A 162 -3.83 -4.91 10.54
N ALA A 163 -2.99 -4.91 9.50
CA ALA A 163 -1.56 -4.68 9.62
C ALA A 163 -1.24 -3.28 10.14
N LEU A 164 -1.85 -2.25 9.55
CA LEU A 164 -1.65 -0.87 9.98
C LEU A 164 -2.09 -0.66 11.43
N TYR A 165 -3.25 -1.18 11.81
CA TYR A 165 -3.75 -1.04 13.18
C TYR A 165 -2.79 -1.69 14.19
N GLN A 166 -2.36 -2.93 13.93
CA GLN A 166 -1.43 -3.65 14.79
C GLN A 166 -0.08 -2.91 14.90
N MET A 167 0.48 -2.45 13.78
CA MET A 167 1.78 -1.77 13.75
C MET A 167 1.77 -0.38 14.41
N ILE A 168 0.60 0.26 14.50
CA ILE A 168 0.45 1.61 15.07
C ILE A 168 0.00 1.58 16.53
N CYS A 169 -0.85 0.63 16.90
CA CYS A 169 -1.55 0.58 18.19
C CYS A 169 -1.19 -0.63 19.07
N GLY A 170 -0.56 -1.65 18.47
CA GLY A 170 -0.17 -2.90 19.14
C GLY A 170 1.15 -2.86 19.90
#